data_90d6dd607465a49d5bbbe22582db02d9
#
_entry.id   90d6dd607465a49d5bbbe22582db02d9
#
_cell.length_a   1.000
_cell.length_b   1.000
_cell.length_c   1.000
_cell.angle_alpha   90.00
_cell.angle_beta   90.00
_cell.angle_gamma   90.00
#
_symmetry.space_group_name_H-M   'P 1'
#
loop_
_entity.id
_entity.type
_entity.pdbx_description
1 polymer ?
#
loop_
_entity_poly.entity_id
_entity_poly.type
_entity_poly.pdbx_seq_one_letter_code
_entity_poly.pdbx_strand_id
1 'polypeptide(L)' 'QISDKKNREENWVEDLSLLEAMKRLPDRERHIIDLRFFEGKTQTEVAQEIHISQAQVSRLEKNALRSMRTYLA' A
#
# COMPACT_ATOMS: atom_id res chain seq x y z
N GLN A 1 -22.49 -5.28 -5.58
CA GLN A 1 -22.56 -6.31 -4.59
C GLN A 1 -21.48 -6.15 -3.53
N ILE A 2 -21.90 -6.06 -2.29
CA ILE A 2 -20.95 -5.81 -1.21
C ILE A 2 -19.97 -6.96 -1.07
N SER A 3 -20.46 -8.18 -1.16
CA SER A 3 -19.58 -9.33 -1.01
C SER A 3 -18.58 -9.42 -2.16
N ASP A 4 -18.97 -9.02 -3.36
CA ASP A 4 -18.04 -9.02 -4.47
C ASP A 4 -16.90 -8.05 -4.23
N LYS A 5 -17.22 -6.88 -3.72
CA LYS A 5 -16.23 -5.88 -3.43
C LYS A 5 -15.28 -6.38 -2.34
N LYS A 6 -15.84 -7.00 -1.33
CA LYS A 6 -15.04 -7.53 -0.24
C LYS A 6 -14.14 -8.66 -0.74
N ASN A 7 -14.68 -9.52 -1.58
CA ASN A 7 -13.90 -10.61 -2.15
C ASN A 7 -12.74 -10.10 -2.97
N ARG A 8 -12.97 -9.01 -3.71
CA ARG A 8 -11.91 -8.42 -4.51
C ARG A 8 -10.76 -7.94 -3.63
N GLU A 9 -11.09 -7.34 -2.50
CA GLU A 9 -10.06 -6.89 -1.58
C GLU A 9 -9.29 -8.07 -0.99
N GLU A 10 -9.99 -9.12 -0.64
CA GLU A 10 -9.34 -10.31 -0.12
C GLU A 10 -8.43 -10.94 -1.15
N ASN A 11 -8.90 -11.03 -2.39
CA ASN A 11 -8.08 -11.57 -3.47
C ASN A 11 -6.85 -10.71 -3.70
N TRP A 12 -7.00 -9.40 -3.55
CA TRP A 12 -5.88 -8.48 -3.72
C TRP A 12 -4.79 -8.79 -2.72
N VAL A 13 -5.17 -9.01 -1.47
CA VAL A 13 -4.19 -9.31 -0.42
C VAL A 13 -3.51 -10.65 -0.66
N GLU A 14 -4.23 -11.62 -1.19
CA GLU A 14 -3.70 -12.96 -1.41
C GLU A 14 -3.02 -13.10 -2.76
N ASP A 15 -3.09 -12.10 -3.61
CA ASP A 15 -2.53 -12.18 -4.95
C ASP A 15 -0.99 -12.17 -4.87
N LEU A 16 -0.38 -13.23 -5.37
CA LEU A 16 1.07 -13.33 -5.38
C LEU A 16 1.71 -12.24 -6.22
N SER A 17 1.04 -11.81 -7.28
CA SER A 17 1.55 -10.72 -8.12
C SER A 17 1.65 -9.44 -7.31
N LEU A 18 0.66 -9.18 -6.45
CA LEU A 18 0.71 -8.01 -5.60
C LEU A 18 1.88 -8.08 -4.63
N LEU A 19 2.08 -9.25 -4.02
CA LEU A 19 3.20 -9.42 -3.10
C LEU A 19 4.53 -9.21 -3.80
N GLU A 20 4.65 -9.71 -5.04
CA GLU A 20 5.86 -9.50 -5.81
C GLU A 20 6.07 -8.03 -6.11
N ALA A 21 4.99 -7.32 -6.46
CA ALA A 21 5.08 -5.89 -6.72
C ALA A 21 5.57 -5.16 -5.48
N MET A 22 5.05 -5.54 -4.31
CA MET A 22 5.48 -4.91 -3.06
C MET A 22 6.95 -5.16 -2.77
N LYS A 23 7.44 -6.33 -3.09
CA LYS A 23 8.84 -6.65 -2.84
C LYS A 23 9.78 -5.79 -3.67
N ARG A 24 9.30 -5.25 -4.78
CA ARG A 24 10.11 -4.39 -5.64
C ARG A 24 10.15 -2.94 -5.17
N LEU A 25 9.32 -2.59 -4.19
CA LEU A 25 9.29 -1.24 -3.67
C LEU A 25 10.46 -0.99 -2.74
N PRO A 26 10.96 0.25 -2.66
CA PRO A 26 11.90 0.61 -1.60
C PRO A 26 11.30 0.31 -0.24
N ASP A 27 12.15 0.03 0.73
CA ASP A 27 11.70 -0.37 2.05
C ASP A 27 10.69 0.61 2.64
N ARG A 28 10.95 1.91 2.51
CA ARG A 28 10.05 2.91 3.08
C ARG A 28 8.68 2.87 2.42
N GLU A 29 8.64 2.77 1.11
CA GLU A 29 7.37 2.73 0.39
C GLU A 29 6.62 1.45 0.72
N ARG A 30 7.32 0.34 0.79
CA ARG A 30 6.69 -0.93 1.14
C ARG A 30 6.10 -0.87 2.55
N HIS A 31 6.82 -0.27 3.47
CA HIS A 31 6.35 -0.13 4.84
C HIS A 31 5.08 0.72 4.90
N ILE A 32 5.05 1.80 4.12
CA ILE A 32 3.87 2.66 4.08
C ILE A 32 2.67 1.92 3.53
N ILE A 33 2.86 1.17 2.45
CA ILE A 33 1.76 0.39 1.88
C ILE A 33 1.26 -0.63 2.88
N ASP A 34 2.17 -1.30 3.58
CA ASP A 34 1.80 -2.28 4.59
C ASP A 34 0.95 -1.65 5.68
N LEU A 35 1.38 -0.51 6.20
CA LEU A 35 0.64 0.16 7.26
C LEU A 35 -0.71 0.68 6.79
N ARG A 36 -0.75 1.20 5.57
CA ARG A 36 -1.98 1.80 5.05
C ARG A 36 -3.03 0.76 4.66
N PHE A 37 -2.62 -0.28 3.99
CA PHE A 37 -3.58 -1.19 3.37
C PHE A 37 -3.72 -2.52 4.10
N PHE A 38 -2.69 -2.96 4.80
CA PHE A 38 -2.79 -4.21 5.54
C PHE A 38 -3.21 -3.97 6.97
N GLU A 39 -2.71 -2.89 7.58
CA GLU A 39 -3.06 -2.57 8.96
C GLU A 39 -4.16 -1.54 9.10
N GLY A 40 -4.51 -0.86 8.00
CA GLY A 40 -5.62 0.07 8.00
C GLY A 40 -5.36 1.40 8.67
N LYS A 41 -4.11 1.82 8.78
CA LYS A 41 -3.78 3.10 9.40
C LYS A 41 -4.03 4.26 8.44
N THR A 42 -4.34 5.42 9.00
CA THR A 42 -4.45 6.63 8.19
C THR A 42 -3.07 7.16 7.85
N GLN A 43 -3.01 8.06 6.86
CA GLN A 43 -1.74 8.67 6.49
C GLN A 43 -1.13 9.43 7.67
N THR A 44 -1.96 10.09 8.45
CA THR A 44 -1.47 10.81 9.63
C THR A 44 -0.87 9.85 10.65
N GLU A 45 -1.52 8.72 10.86
CA GLU A 45 -1.00 7.72 11.80
C GLU A 45 0.31 7.14 11.31
N VAL A 46 0.41 6.87 10.01
CA VAL A 46 1.66 6.37 9.44
C VAL A 46 2.77 7.41 9.59
N ALA A 47 2.45 8.68 9.32
CA ALA A 47 3.43 9.75 9.43
C ALA A 47 4.01 9.81 10.85
N GLN A 48 3.14 9.68 11.84
CA GLN A 48 3.57 9.70 13.22
C GLN A 48 4.43 8.49 13.56
N GLU A 49 4.06 7.36 13.04
CA GLU A 49 4.77 6.12 13.36
C GLU A 49 6.17 6.09 12.78
N ILE A 50 6.35 6.56 11.55
CA ILE A 50 7.66 6.51 10.90
C ILE A 50 8.36 7.87 10.88
N HIS A 51 7.79 8.85 11.57
CA HIS A 51 8.46 10.13 11.84
C HIS A 51 8.76 10.94 10.58
N ILE A 52 7.78 11.02 9.70
CA ILE A 52 7.84 11.91 8.54
C ILE A 52 6.54 12.68 8.47
N SER A 53 6.47 13.64 7.56
CA SER A 53 5.25 14.45 7.44
C SER A 53 4.16 13.66 6.72
N GLN A 54 2.91 14.04 6.97
CA GLN A 54 1.79 13.43 6.29
C GLN A 54 1.88 13.66 4.78
N ALA A 55 2.40 14.82 4.38
CA ALA A 55 2.58 15.10 2.95
C ALA A 55 3.57 14.13 2.33
N GLN A 56 4.63 13.78 3.06
CA GLN A 56 5.58 12.80 2.55
C GLN A 56 4.96 11.42 2.45
N VAL A 57 4.15 11.04 3.45
CA VAL A 57 3.44 9.76 3.38
C VAL A 57 2.57 9.72 2.14
N SER A 58 1.82 10.80 1.89
CA SER A 58 0.94 10.86 0.74
C SER A 58 1.72 10.71 -0.57
N ARG A 59 2.86 11.38 -0.66
CA ARG A 59 3.69 11.32 -1.86
C ARG A 59 4.28 9.94 -2.07
N LEU A 60 4.81 9.36 -0.99
CA LEU A 60 5.43 8.04 -1.09
C LEU A 60 4.40 6.97 -1.39
N GLU A 61 3.22 7.09 -0.78
CA GLU A 61 2.14 6.15 -1.07
C GLU A 61 1.74 6.22 -2.54
N LYS A 62 1.60 7.42 -3.06
CA LYS A 62 1.23 7.61 -4.46
C LYS A 62 2.28 7.02 -5.39
N ASN A 63 3.55 7.24 -5.07
CA ASN A 63 4.63 6.67 -5.87
C ASN A 63 4.63 5.15 -5.81
N ALA A 64 4.39 4.60 -4.62
CA ALA A 64 4.36 3.16 -4.45
C ALA A 64 3.23 2.54 -5.27
N LEU A 65 2.05 3.15 -5.20
CA LEU A 65 0.90 2.62 -5.94
C LEU A 65 1.14 2.70 -7.44
N ARG A 66 1.77 3.77 -7.89
CA ARG A 66 2.10 3.90 -9.32
C ARG A 66 3.06 2.81 -9.76
N SER A 67 4.09 2.55 -8.96
CA SER A 67 5.05 1.51 -9.29
C SER A 67 4.40 0.13 -9.31
N MET A 68 3.56 -0.13 -8.33
CA MET A 68 2.86 -1.42 -8.28
C MET A 68 1.94 -1.59 -9.48
N ARG A 69 1.22 -0.52 -9.85
CA ARG A 69 0.32 -0.57 -10.99
C ARG A 69 1.10 -0.88 -12.27
N THR A 70 2.24 -0.23 -12.44
CA THR A 70 3.08 -0.46 -13.60
C THR A 70 3.55 -1.91 -13.66
N TYR A 71 3.97 -2.45 -12.53
CA TYR A 71 4.43 -3.83 -12.46
C TYR A 71 3.32 -4.81 -12.80
N LEU A 72 2.12 -4.54 -12.28
CA LEU A 72 0.99 -5.46 -12.47
C LEU A 72 0.35 -5.33 -13.85
N ALA A 73 0.53 -4.20 -14.51
CA ALA A 73 0.00 -4.03 -15.85
C ALA A 73 0.81 -4.84 -16.85
#